data_7b09939641a1d6c3277bcc36bf8ee7b5
#
_entry.id   7b09939641a1d6c3277bcc36bf8ee7b5
#
_cell.length_a   1.000
_cell.length_b   1.000
_cell.length_c   1.000
_cell.angle_alpha   90.00
_cell.angle_beta   90.00
_cell.angle_gamma   90.00
#
_symmetry.space_group_name_H-M   'P 1'
#
loop_
_entity.id
_entity.type
_entity.pdbx_description
1 polymer ?
#
loop_
_entity_poly.entity_id
_entity_poly.type
_entity_poly.pdbx_seq_one_letter_code
_entity_poly.pdbx_strand_id
1 'polypeptide(L)'
;MVTEKLMRGRFDSGTNATVEAFSASEHFDRRLAHYDIAGSMAHARMLNAVGVISDTDCEAIISGLEAITLEINEDRFEWRSQLEDVHMNIEVRLTELVGEPGKKLHTARSRNDQVATDLRLFVRDAIDQLCTDITALQGALLTQAESEATSIMPGMTHMQAAQPVTCGHHLLAWNAMLERDWQRLGDCRHRVNVSPLGSAALAGTSFPIDRQMSAQALGFDSVSTNSLDSVSDRDFVIEFCSGCALLGVHLSRIAEELVLWASQSCRFVDLGDAFCTGSSIMPQKKNPDVAELVRGKSGRAIGNLVSLLVLMKGQPLAYNRDNQEDKEPLFDSVDTAHACLQVLVAMVPNMKFDRERMRKAAQRGHTTATDLADYLVCRGMAFRDAHEAVGKAVRLAEACQLELPDLSLEQLRNICEHIDSDVFDVLTLEGSVESRNHTGGTAPRQVREAVAAARQALAVR
;
A
#
# COMPACT_ATOMS: atom_id res chain seq x y z
N MET A 1 10.41 -29.42 -33.11
CA MET A 1 11.78 -29.70 -33.64
C MET A 1 12.73 -28.51 -33.62
N VAL A 2 12.33 -27.25 -33.77
CA VAL A 2 13.24 -26.08 -33.66
C VAL A 2 13.56 -25.77 -32.19
N THR A 3 12.59 -25.90 -31.30
CA THR A 3 12.63 -25.59 -29.88
C THR A 3 13.50 -26.53 -29.03
N GLU A 4 13.53 -27.83 -29.36
CA GLU A 4 14.32 -28.83 -28.63
C GLU A 4 15.84 -28.62 -28.73
N LYS A 5 16.34 -27.95 -29.78
CA LYS A 5 17.76 -27.70 -30.01
C LYS A 5 18.32 -26.44 -29.34
N LEU A 6 17.49 -25.46 -28.98
CA LEU A 6 17.94 -24.13 -28.52
C LEU A 6 18.58 -24.13 -27.13
N MET A 7 18.18 -25.03 -26.23
CA MET A 7 18.72 -25.09 -24.86
C MET A 7 19.48 -26.36 -24.48
N ARG A 8 19.70 -27.31 -25.41
CA ARG A 8 20.15 -28.68 -25.09
C ARG A 8 21.42 -29.17 -25.78
N GLY A 9 22.25 -28.28 -26.28
CA GLY A 9 23.47 -28.68 -27.00
C GLY A 9 24.39 -29.70 -26.30
N ARG A 10 24.20 -29.95 -25.00
CA ARG A 10 25.00 -30.93 -24.21
C ARG A 10 24.24 -32.21 -23.88
N PHE A 11 22.92 -32.23 -23.99
CA PHE A 11 22.06 -33.34 -23.49
C PHE A 11 21.58 -34.23 -24.64
N ASP A 12 21.63 -35.53 -24.45
CA ASP A 12 21.27 -36.52 -25.47
C ASP A 12 19.76 -36.88 -25.45
N SER A 13 19.02 -36.50 -24.37
CA SER A 13 17.58 -36.80 -24.20
C SER A 13 16.74 -35.55 -23.96
N GLY A 14 15.45 -35.61 -24.35
CA GLY A 14 14.44 -34.59 -24.04
C GLY A 14 14.19 -34.42 -22.54
N THR A 15 13.58 -33.29 -22.09
CA THR A 15 13.14 -33.13 -20.71
C THR A 15 11.99 -34.09 -20.43
N ASN A 16 11.93 -34.62 -19.23
CA ASN A 16 10.77 -35.39 -18.79
C ASN A 16 9.54 -34.46 -18.69
N ALA A 17 8.40 -34.88 -19.22
CA ALA A 17 7.18 -34.06 -19.23
C ALA A 17 6.73 -33.60 -17.84
N THR A 18 6.97 -34.40 -16.79
CA THR A 18 6.68 -33.99 -15.39
C THR A 18 7.59 -32.85 -14.96
N VAL A 19 8.86 -32.85 -15.36
CA VAL A 19 9.82 -31.78 -15.06
C VAL A 19 9.44 -30.51 -15.84
N GLU A 20 9.03 -30.63 -17.11
CA GLU A 20 8.55 -29.50 -17.89
C GLU A 20 7.34 -28.82 -17.22
N ALA A 21 6.34 -29.60 -16.85
CA ALA A 21 5.16 -29.08 -16.15
C ALA A 21 5.48 -28.48 -14.79
N PHE A 22 6.44 -29.07 -14.04
CA PHE A 22 6.85 -28.59 -12.73
C PHE A 22 7.65 -27.28 -12.79
N SER A 23 8.44 -27.08 -13.84
CA SER A 23 9.32 -25.92 -13.98
C SER A 23 8.73 -24.78 -14.81
N ALA A 24 7.59 -25.01 -15.49
CA ALA A 24 6.95 -23.98 -16.29
C ALA A 24 6.36 -22.86 -15.41
N SER A 25 6.66 -21.62 -15.77
CA SER A 25 6.22 -20.40 -15.07
C SER A 25 5.38 -19.48 -15.94
N GLU A 26 5.21 -19.80 -17.24
CA GLU A 26 4.55 -18.92 -18.20
C GLU A 26 3.12 -18.50 -17.76
N HIS A 27 2.42 -19.35 -17.02
CA HIS A 27 1.03 -19.11 -16.58
C HIS A 27 0.90 -17.98 -15.56
N PHE A 28 1.97 -17.61 -14.83
CA PHE A 28 2.02 -16.45 -13.95
C PHE A 28 2.99 -15.36 -14.43
N ASP A 29 4.16 -15.71 -15.02
CA ASP A 29 5.16 -14.73 -15.41
C ASP A 29 4.85 -14.00 -16.74
N ARG A 30 3.90 -14.49 -17.55
CA ARG A 30 3.35 -13.75 -18.72
C ARG A 30 2.90 -12.33 -18.38
N ARG A 31 2.67 -12.04 -17.10
CA ARG A 31 2.40 -10.71 -16.58
C ARG A 31 3.57 -9.74 -16.81
N LEU A 32 4.77 -10.26 -17.00
CA LEU A 32 5.98 -9.49 -17.29
C LEU A 32 6.20 -9.22 -18.79
N ALA A 33 5.36 -9.73 -19.69
CA ALA A 33 5.59 -9.71 -21.13
C ALA A 33 5.89 -8.31 -21.69
N HIS A 34 5.18 -7.28 -21.27
CA HIS A 34 5.42 -5.91 -21.74
C HIS A 34 6.75 -5.35 -21.28
N TYR A 35 7.19 -5.72 -20.07
CA TYR A 35 8.49 -5.33 -19.51
C TYR A 35 9.63 -6.05 -20.23
N ASP A 36 9.48 -7.34 -20.50
CA ASP A 36 10.44 -8.13 -21.29
C ASP A 36 10.60 -7.56 -22.70
N ILE A 37 9.51 -7.23 -23.37
CA ILE A 37 9.52 -6.62 -24.70
C ILE A 37 10.23 -5.25 -24.65
N ALA A 38 9.91 -4.40 -23.69
CA ALA A 38 10.56 -3.10 -23.53
C ALA A 38 12.06 -3.23 -23.28
N GLY A 39 12.46 -4.14 -22.37
CA GLY A 39 13.87 -4.49 -22.11
C GLY A 39 14.57 -5.00 -23.36
N SER A 40 13.93 -5.88 -24.12
CA SER A 40 14.43 -6.45 -25.35
C SER A 40 14.60 -5.40 -26.46
N MET A 41 13.67 -4.46 -26.61
CA MET A 41 13.78 -3.35 -27.57
C MET A 41 14.95 -2.40 -27.22
N ALA A 42 15.10 -2.05 -25.93
CA ALA A 42 16.21 -1.23 -25.46
C ALA A 42 17.55 -1.92 -25.70
N HIS A 43 17.63 -3.22 -25.43
CA HIS A 43 18.81 -4.04 -25.67
C HIS A 43 19.18 -4.13 -27.17
N ALA A 44 18.21 -4.39 -28.04
CA ALA A 44 18.43 -4.44 -29.49
C ALA A 44 18.98 -3.11 -30.05
N ARG A 45 18.39 -1.97 -29.62
CA ARG A 45 18.87 -0.64 -30.03
C ARG A 45 20.30 -0.38 -29.54
N MET A 46 20.63 -0.79 -28.35
CA MET A 46 21.98 -0.68 -27.80
C MET A 46 22.97 -1.56 -28.58
N LEU A 47 22.65 -2.82 -28.86
CA LEU A 47 23.51 -3.73 -29.66
C LEU A 47 23.79 -3.15 -31.05
N ASN A 48 22.79 -2.53 -31.67
CA ASN A 48 22.97 -1.85 -32.97
C ASN A 48 23.90 -0.62 -32.84
N ALA A 49 23.66 0.24 -31.86
CA ALA A 49 24.45 1.44 -31.64
C ALA A 49 25.94 1.15 -31.40
N VAL A 50 26.25 0.02 -30.77
CA VAL A 50 27.66 -0.42 -30.55
C VAL A 50 28.17 -1.31 -31.68
N GLY A 51 27.42 -1.52 -32.76
CA GLY A 51 27.84 -2.25 -33.96
C GLY A 51 27.86 -3.77 -33.81
N VAL A 52 27.20 -4.35 -32.83
CA VAL A 52 27.12 -5.82 -32.63
C VAL A 52 26.08 -6.45 -33.56
N ILE A 53 25.00 -5.75 -33.86
CA ILE A 53 24.01 -6.15 -34.86
C ILE A 53 23.85 -5.03 -35.91
N SER A 54 23.43 -5.37 -37.11
CA SER A 54 23.21 -4.41 -38.20
C SER A 54 21.91 -3.61 -37.98
N ASP A 55 21.79 -2.46 -38.69
CA ASP A 55 20.55 -1.67 -38.73
C ASP A 55 19.36 -2.53 -39.16
N THR A 56 19.51 -3.33 -40.19
CA THR A 56 18.47 -4.23 -40.72
C THR A 56 18.05 -5.28 -39.68
N ASP A 57 19.00 -5.86 -38.92
CA ASP A 57 18.66 -6.80 -37.84
C ASP A 57 17.89 -6.10 -36.73
N CYS A 58 18.31 -4.90 -36.33
CA CYS A 58 17.65 -4.12 -35.28
C CYS A 58 16.22 -3.76 -35.69
N GLU A 59 16.02 -3.24 -36.90
CA GLU A 59 14.70 -2.90 -37.43
C GLU A 59 13.76 -4.12 -37.45
N ALA A 60 14.27 -5.28 -37.93
CA ALA A 60 13.51 -6.51 -37.95
C ALA A 60 13.09 -6.97 -36.52
N ILE A 61 14.03 -6.93 -35.55
CA ILE A 61 13.77 -7.29 -34.16
C ILE A 61 12.70 -6.35 -33.55
N ILE A 62 12.85 -5.03 -33.73
CA ILE A 62 11.90 -4.05 -33.18
C ILE A 62 10.51 -4.28 -33.78
N SER A 63 10.40 -4.39 -35.10
CA SER A 63 9.10 -4.63 -35.77
C SER A 63 8.47 -5.95 -35.32
N GLY A 64 9.28 -7.00 -35.12
CA GLY A 64 8.79 -8.28 -34.61
C GLY A 64 8.27 -8.17 -33.17
N LEU A 65 8.96 -7.45 -32.29
CA LEU A 65 8.54 -7.22 -30.90
C LEU A 65 7.27 -6.33 -30.82
N GLU A 66 7.13 -5.35 -31.69
CA GLU A 66 5.90 -4.55 -31.83
C GLU A 66 4.71 -5.41 -32.28
N ALA A 67 4.93 -6.31 -33.23
CA ALA A 67 3.89 -7.27 -33.68
C ALA A 67 3.48 -8.20 -32.53
N ILE A 68 4.42 -8.73 -31.74
CA ILE A 68 4.14 -9.54 -30.56
C ILE A 68 3.34 -8.74 -29.52
N THR A 69 3.69 -7.49 -29.28
CA THR A 69 2.94 -6.61 -28.38
C THR A 69 1.47 -6.48 -28.79
N LEU A 70 1.21 -6.34 -30.11
CA LEU A 70 -0.15 -6.31 -30.62
C LEU A 70 -0.87 -7.65 -30.45
N GLU A 71 -0.19 -8.78 -30.70
CA GLU A 71 -0.76 -10.10 -30.46
C GLU A 71 -1.19 -10.30 -29.01
N ILE A 72 -0.36 -9.85 -28.06
CA ILE A 72 -0.65 -9.93 -26.61
C ILE A 72 -1.82 -9.02 -26.23
N ASN A 73 -1.83 -7.77 -26.69
CA ASN A 73 -2.88 -6.81 -26.37
C ASN A 73 -4.25 -7.19 -26.93
N GLU A 74 -4.26 -7.91 -28.04
CA GLU A 74 -5.49 -8.42 -28.70
C GLU A 74 -5.86 -9.85 -28.27
N ASP A 75 -5.18 -10.39 -27.25
CA ASP A 75 -5.39 -11.76 -26.73
C ASP A 75 -5.27 -12.84 -27.83
N ARG A 76 -4.38 -12.62 -28.80
CA ARG A 76 -4.09 -13.53 -29.91
C ARG A 76 -2.74 -14.25 -29.79
N PHE A 77 -1.93 -13.88 -28.81
CA PHE A 77 -0.64 -14.52 -28.56
C PHE A 77 -0.85 -15.91 -27.96
N GLU A 78 -0.27 -16.92 -28.60
CA GLU A 78 -0.36 -18.32 -28.14
C GLU A 78 0.75 -18.61 -27.11
N TRP A 79 0.37 -18.65 -25.84
CA TRP A 79 1.25 -19.06 -24.75
C TRP A 79 1.43 -20.58 -24.74
N ARG A 80 2.68 -21.03 -24.72
CA ARG A 80 3.05 -22.45 -24.79
C ARG A 80 3.84 -22.82 -23.54
N SER A 81 3.27 -23.64 -22.65
CA SER A 81 3.91 -24.08 -21.39
C SER A 81 5.18 -24.90 -21.63
N GLN A 82 5.28 -25.56 -22.82
CA GLN A 82 6.50 -26.26 -23.24
C GLN A 82 7.69 -25.32 -23.47
N LEU A 83 7.46 -24.02 -23.59
CA LEU A 83 8.49 -22.99 -23.70
C LEU A 83 8.88 -22.39 -22.33
N GLU A 84 8.44 -23.01 -21.24
CA GLU A 84 8.87 -22.77 -19.89
C GLU A 84 8.40 -21.43 -19.29
N ASP A 85 8.82 -20.30 -19.86
CA ASP A 85 8.61 -18.95 -19.31
C ASP A 85 8.17 -17.93 -20.38
N VAL A 86 7.79 -16.73 -19.95
CA VAL A 86 7.39 -15.63 -20.81
C VAL A 86 8.46 -15.28 -21.84
N HIS A 87 9.70 -15.31 -21.43
CA HIS A 87 10.86 -14.89 -22.24
C HIS A 87 11.07 -15.83 -23.42
N MET A 88 11.05 -17.16 -23.19
CA MET A 88 11.20 -18.15 -24.25
C MET A 88 10.03 -18.11 -25.21
N ASN A 89 8.80 -17.88 -24.71
CA ASN A 89 7.63 -17.72 -25.55
C ASN A 89 7.81 -16.53 -26.51
N ILE A 90 8.26 -15.38 -26.03
CA ILE A 90 8.52 -14.19 -26.83
C ILE A 90 9.69 -14.41 -27.80
N GLU A 91 10.80 -15.00 -27.35
CA GLU A 91 11.99 -15.26 -28.18
C GLU A 91 11.70 -16.21 -29.36
N VAL A 92 10.96 -17.28 -29.09
CA VAL A 92 10.55 -18.24 -30.12
C VAL A 92 9.59 -17.57 -31.12
N ARG A 93 8.59 -16.83 -30.62
CA ARG A 93 7.66 -16.11 -31.50
C ARG A 93 8.36 -15.06 -32.34
N LEU A 94 9.30 -14.32 -31.78
CA LEU A 94 10.12 -13.35 -32.52
C LEU A 94 10.88 -14.06 -33.64
N THR A 95 11.52 -15.19 -33.35
CA THR A 95 12.27 -15.96 -34.34
C THR A 95 11.34 -16.54 -35.44
N GLU A 96 10.11 -16.92 -35.10
CA GLU A 96 9.12 -17.32 -36.12
C GLU A 96 8.73 -16.17 -37.06
N LEU A 97 8.65 -14.94 -36.55
CA LEU A 97 8.27 -13.76 -37.34
C LEU A 97 9.41 -13.22 -38.21
N VAL A 98 10.63 -13.11 -37.63
CA VAL A 98 11.72 -12.39 -38.31
C VAL A 98 12.91 -13.26 -38.69
N GLY A 99 12.91 -14.54 -38.34
CA GLY A 99 13.98 -15.48 -38.70
C GLY A 99 15.31 -15.26 -37.97
N GLU A 100 16.44 -15.27 -38.69
CA GLU A 100 17.80 -15.16 -38.15
C GLU A 100 18.04 -13.88 -37.29
N PRO A 101 17.52 -12.70 -37.62
CA PRO A 101 17.61 -11.53 -36.74
C PRO A 101 17.11 -11.78 -35.33
N GLY A 102 16.00 -12.51 -35.16
CA GLY A 102 15.44 -12.83 -33.82
C GLY A 102 16.40 -13.58 -32.92
N LYS A 103 17.22 -14.49 -33.49
CA LYS A 103 18.23 -15.24 -32.75
C LYS A 103 19.41 -14.39 -32.24
N LYS A 104 19.63 -13.20 -32.83
CA LYS A 104 20.72 -12.30 -32.44
C LYS A 104 20.36 -11.48 -31.21
N LEU A 105 19.07 -11.36 -30.84
CA LEU A 105 18.59 -10.57 -29.71
C LEU A 105 19.22 -11.01 -28.37
N HIS A 106 19.51 -12.30 -28.19
CA HIS A 106 20.08 -12.82 -26.96
C HIS A 106 21.60 -12.54 -26.81
N THR A 107 22.25 -11.94 -27.79
CA THR A 107 23.69 -11.59 -27.76
C THR A 107 24.00 -10.69 -26.58
N ALA A 108 25.04 -10.98 -25.80
CA ALA A 108 25.50 -10.22 -24.64
C ALA A 108 24.50 -10.12 -23.48
N ARG A 109 23.45 -10.94 -23.45
CA ARG A 109 22.41 -11.00 -22.41
C ARG A 109 22.27 -12.41 -21.84
N SER A 110 21.79 -12.51 -20.62
CA SER A 110 21.36 -13.75 -19.98
C SER A 110 19.91 -13.64 -19.54
N ARG A 111 19.26 -14.79 -19.32
CA ARG A 111 17.95 -14.84 -18.65
C ARG A 111 18.00 -14.15 -17.27
N ASN A 112 19.15 -14.21 -16.58
CA ASN A 112 19.31 -13.68 -15.23
C ASN A 112 19.16 -12.15 -15.16
N ASP A 113 19.89 -11.40 -16.02
CA ASP A 113 19.76 -9.94 -16.04
C ASP A 113 18.46 -9.47 -16.72
N GLN A 114 17.92 -10.25 -17.65
CA GLN A 114 16.63 -10.03 -18.28
C GLN A 114 15.50 -10.07 -17.24
N VAL A 115 15.35 -11.17 -16.51
CA VAL A 115 14.33 -11.33 -15.46
C VAL A 115 14.46 -10.26 -14.37
N ALA A 116 15.68 -9.95 -13.92
CA ALA A 116 15.92 -8.92 -12.92
C ALA A 116 15.50 -7.52 -13.43
N THR A 117 15.69 -7.23 -14.71
CA THR A 117 15.23 -5.98 -15.34
C THR A 117 13.71 -5.89 -15.35
N ASP A 118 13.05 -6.95 -15.80
CA ASP A 118 11.59 -6.99 -15.90
C ASP A 118 10.93 -6.84 -14.54
N LEU A 119 11.45 -7.51 -13.52
CA LEU A 119 10.94 -7.37 -12.14
C LEU A 119 11.09 -5.94 -11.62
N ARG A 120 12.22 -5.28 -11.89
CA ARG A 120 12.41 -3.88 -11.47
C ARG A 120 11.47 -2.93 -12.19
N LEU A 121 11.27 -3.11 -13.48
CA LEU A 121 10.29 -2.33 -14.26
C LEU A 121 8.87 -2.55 -13.73
N PHE A 122 8.49 -3.80 -13.50
CA PHE A 122 7.18 -4.16 -12.93
C PHE A 122 6.96 -3.55 -11.53
N VAL A 123 7.93 -3.68 -10.62
CA VAL A 123 7.81 -3.14 -9.25
C VAL A 123 7.76 -1.62 -9.28
N ARG A 124 8.51 -0.96 -10.16
CA ARG A 124 8.46 0.50 -10.35
C ARG A 124 7.05 0.96 -10.72
N ASP A 125 6.45 0.34 -11.71
CA ASP A 125 5.10 0.69 -12.17
C ASP A 125 4.03 0.34 -11.09
N ALA A 126 4.21 -0.78 -10.37
CA ALA A 126 3.34 -1.14 -9.26
C ALA A 126 3.40 -0.10 -8.12
N ILE A 127 4.59 0.44 -7.81
CA ILE A 127 4.74 1.53 -6.83
C ILE A 127 3.98 2.77 -7.31
N ASP A 128 4.17 3.18 -8.57
CA ASP A 128 3.53 4.38 -9.13
C ASP A 128 2.00 4.26 -9.09
N GLN A 129 1.46 3.07 -9.39
CA GLN A 129 0.03 2.81 -9.29
C GLN A 129 -0.47 2.85 -7.84
N LEU A 130 0.21 2.17 -6.90
CA LEU A 130 -0.19 2.20 -5.49
C LEU A 130 -0.10 3.60 -4.88
N CYS A 131 0.91 4.39 -5.24
CA CYS A 131 1.01 5.80 -4.83
C CYS A 131 -0.17 6.62 -5.35
N THR A 132 -0.62 6.37 -6.58
CA THR A 132 -1.84 6.99 -7.15
C THR A 132 -3.09 6.60 -6.35
N ASP A 133 -3.26 5.32 -6.03
CA ASP A 133 -4.40 4.82 -5.26
C ASP A 133 -4.41 5.37 -3.83
N ILE A 134 -3.26 5.43 -3.17
CA ILE A 134 -3.12 6.04 -1.83
C ILE A 134 -3.52 7.51 -1.89
N THR A 135 -3.06 8.26 -2.89
CA THR A 135 -3.41 9.67 -3.09
C THR A 135 -4.91 9.86 -3.28
N ALA A 136 -5.56 8.98 -4.03
CA ALA A 136 -7.01 9.01 -4.23
C ALA A 136 -7.77 8.74 -2.90
N LEU A 137 -7.33 7.75 -2.11
CA LEU A 137 -7.92 7.46 -0.80
C LEU A 137 -7.71 8.64 0.18
N GLN A 138 -6.52 9.23 0.19
CA GLN A 138 -6.25 10.44 0.99
C GLN A 138 -7.20 11.58 0.60
N GLY A 139 -7.41 11.84 -0.69
CA GLY A 139 -8.35 12.85 -1.17
C GLY A 139 -9.79 12.63 -0.69
N ALA A 140 -10.25 11.38 -0.70
CA ALA A 140 -11.56 10.99 -0.19
C ALA A 140 -11.67 11.21 1.33
N LEU A 141 -10.66 10.80 2.09
CA LEU A 141 -10.60 10.98 3.55
C LEU A 141 -10.57 12.47 3.94
N LEU A 142 -9.81 13.30 3.22
CA LEU A 142 -9.73 14.73 3.48
C LEU A 142 -11.09 15.42 3.24
N THR A 143 -11.85 14.98 2.26
CA THR A 143 -13.20 15.48 2.00
C THR A 143 -14.15 15.14 3.15
N GLN A 144 -14.11 13.91 3.65
CA GLN A 144 -14.89 13.50 4.82
C GLN A 144 -14.41 14.22 6.10
N ALA A 145 -13.09 14.35 6.31
CA ALA A 145 -12.54 15.02 7.48
C ALA A 145 -12.96 16.50 7.57
N GLU A 146 -13.01 17.20 6.43
CA GLU A 146 -13.48 18.58 6.36
C GLU A 146 -14.98 18.69 6.71
N SER A 147 -15.80 17.80 6.16
CA SER A 147 -17.25 17.73 6.46
C SER A 147 -17.51 17.45 7.93
N GLU A 148 -16.71 16.62 8.55
CA GLU A 148 -16.84 16.17 9.95
C GLU A 148 -15.91 16.91 10.93
N ALA A 149 -15.38 18.08 10.54
CA ALA A 149 -14.44 18.85 11.36
C ALA A 149 -15.05 19.33 12.70
N THR A 150 -16.37 19.45 12.79
CA THR A 150 -17.09 19.85 14.01
C THR A 150 -17.85 18.72 14.67
N SER A 151 -17.88 17.54 14.07
CA SER A 151 -18.65 16.40 14.59
C SER A 151 -17.89 15.73 15.72
N ILE A 152 -18.44 15.81 16.93
CA ILE A 152 -17.79 15.30 18.15
C ILE A 152 -18.13 13.82 18.33
N MET A 153 -17.12 13.02 18.65
CA MET A 153 -17.22 11.61 19.00
C MET A 153 -16.35 11.28 20.23
N PRO A 154 -16.56 10.14 20.89
CA PRO A 154 -15.65 9.71 21.95
C PRO A 154 -14.32 9.26 21.36
N GLY A 155 -13.22 9.88 21.74
CA GLY A 155 -11.89 9.32 21.58
C GLY A 155 -11.73 8.20 22.59
N MET A 156 -11.17 7.06 22.14
CA MET A 156 -11.06 5.85 22.95
C MET A 156 -9.62 5.43 23.17
N THR A 157 -9.31 4.98 24.37
CA THR A 157 -8.12 4.20 24.69
C THR A 157 -8.58 2.93 25.44
N HIS A 158 -7.93 1.78 25.16
CA HIS A 158 -8.30 0.50 25.74
C HIS A 158 -9.80 0.14 25.51
N MET A 159 -10.38 0.60 24.42
CA MET A 159 -11.82 0.49 24.11
C MET A 159 -12.74 1.14 25.16
N GLN A 160 -12.21 2.08 25.96
CA GLN A 160 -12.96 2.91 26.90
C GLN A 160 -13.00 4.34 26.39
N ALA A 161 -14.15 5.02 26.61
CA ALA A 161 -14.26 6.44 26.33
C ALA A 161 -13.25 7.22 27.18
N ALA A 162 -12.43 8.04 26.52
CA ALA A 162 -11.35 8.78 27.16
C ALA A 162 -11.62 10.29 27.16
N GLN A 163 -11.58 10.91 25.97
CA GLN A 163 -11.75 12.34 25.79
C GLN A 163 -12.60 12.62 24.54
N PRO A 164 -13.33 13.74 24.46
CA PRO A 164 -13.98 14.14 23.22
C PRO A 164 -12.96 14.46 22.13
N VAL A 165 -13.21 13.98 20.92
CA VAL A 165 -12.45 14.33 19.72
C VAL A 165 -13.41 14.68 18.59
N THR A 166 -12.94 15.39 17.56
CA THR A 166 -13.74 15.55 16.35
C THR A 166 -13.53 14.35 15.42
N CYS A 167 -14.58 13.92 14.74
CA CYS A 167 -14.49 12.86 13.73
C CYS A 167 -13.51 13.21 12.62
N GLY A 168 -13.49 14.48 12.19
CA GLY A 168 -12.50 14.95 11.22
C GLY A 168 -11.06 14.77 11.68
N HIS A 169 -10.77 14.98 12.96
CA HIS A 169 -9.45 14.72 13.54
C HIS A 169 -9.08 13.23 13.47
N HIS A 170 -10.02 12.34 13.76
CA HIS A 170 -9.80 10.90 13.66
C HIS A 170 -9.50 10.47 12.23
N LEU A 171 -10.27 10.97 11.24
CA LEU A 171 -10.04 10.69 9.83
C LEU A 171 -8.68 11.21 9.33
N LEU A 172 -8.20 12.33 9.87
CA LEU A 172 -6.84 12.83 9.61
C LEU A 172 -5.74 11.90 10.16
N ALA A 173 -6.01 11.16 11.24
CA ALA A 173 -5.07 10.14 11.72
C ALA A 173 -4.91 9.00 10.70
N TRP A 174 -6.00 8.56 10.05
CA TRP A 174 -5.92 7.61 8.95
C TRP A 174 -5.15 8.17 7.75
N ASN A 175 -5.42 9.43 7.39
CA ASN A 175 -4.65 10.11 6.33
C ASN A 175 -3.15 10.15 6.64
N ALA A 176 -2.77 10.40 7.88
CA ALA A 176 -1.36 10.43 8.30
C ALA A 176 -0.67 9.05 8.23
N MET A 177 -1.41 7.94 8.41
CA MET A 177 -0.88 6.59 8.16
C MET A 177 -0.55 6.40 6.68
N LEU A 178 -1.50 6.74 5.80
CA LEU A 178 -1.35 6.63 4.34
C LEU A 178 -0.24 7.53 3.80
N GLU A 179 -0.03 8.72 4.40
CA GLU A 179 1.08 9.61 4.07
C GLU A 179 2.44 8.92 4.25
N ARG A 180 2.63 8.24 5.37
CA ARG A 180 3.86 7.49 5.63
C ARG A 180 4.03 6.29 4.67
N ASP A 181 2.93 5.69 4.22
CA ASP A 181 2.99 4.59 3.24
C ASP A 181 3.38 5.11 1.86
N TRP A 182 2.81 6.23 1.44
CA TRP A 182 3.19 6.88 0.19
C TRP A 182 4.68 7.24 0.16
N GLN A 183 5.20 7.86 1.23
CA GLN A 183 6.63 8.21 1.35
C GLN A 183 7.52 6.96 1.31
N ARG A 184 7.14 5.90 2.02
CA ARG A 184 7.89 4.62 2.05
C ARG A 184 7.98 3.99 0.68
N LEU A 185 6.89 3.97 -0.07
CA LEU A 185 6.89 3.46 -1.45
C LEU A 185 7.73 4.34 -2.37
N GLY A 186 7.69 5.66 -2.22
CA GLY A 186 8.57 6.59 -2.94
C GLY A 186 10.06 6.33 -2.67
N ASP A 187 10.44 6.11 -1.41
CA ASP A 187 11.81 5.75 -1.03
C ASP A 187 12.24 4.40 -1.63
N CYS A 188 11.34 3.41 -1.62
CA CYS A 188 11.56 2.11 -2.27
C CYS A 188 11.79 2.29 -3.78
N ARG A 189 11.01 3.13 -4.44
CA ARG A 189 11.10 3.41 -5.87
C ARG A 189 12.50 3.85 -6.30
N HIS A 190 13.17 4.70 -5.52
CA HIS A 190 14.55 5.12 -5.80
C HIS A 190 15.53 3.94 -5.82
N ARG A 191 15.37 2.98 -4.91
CA ARG A 191 16.22 1.78 -4.85
C ARG A 191 15.87 0.75 -5.93
N VAL A 192 14.62 0.69 -6.34
CA VAL A 192 14.18 -0.13 -7.48
C VAL A 192 14.74 0.39 -8.80
N ASN A 193 14.85 1.73 -8.97
CA ASN A 193 15.14 2.38 -10.26
C ASN A 193 16.63 2.32 -10.66
N VAL A 194 17.24 1.14 -10.54
CA VAL A 194 18.64 0.84 -10.91
C VAL A 194 18.66 -0.31 -11.90
N SER A 195 19.20 -0.09 -13.12
CA SER A 195 19.21 -1.08 -14.20
C SER A 195 20.21 -2.23 -13.94
N PRO A 196 19.77 -3.49 -13.93
CA PRO A 196 20.64 -4.66 -13.91
C PRO A 196 21.10 -5.09 -15.32
N LEU A 197 20.45 -4.60 -16.39
CA LEU A 197 20.67 -5.07 -17.75
C LEU A 197 22.13 -4.85 -18.18
N GLY A 198 22.70 -5.86 -18.85
CA GLY A 198 24.11 -5.92 -19.21
C GLY A 198 25.01 -6.57 -18.16
N SER A 199 24.44 -7.06 -17.05
CA SER A 199 25.15 -7.91 -16.07
C SER A 199 25.34 -9.34 -16.58
N ALA A 200 24.62 -9.72 -17.63
CA ALA A 200 24.58 -11.06 -18.21
C ALA A 200 24.27 -12.12 -17.14
N ALA A 201 24.93 -13.28 -17.16
CA ALA A 201 24.63 -14.35 -16.21
C ALA A 201 25.03 -14.00 -14.76
N LEU A 202 26.20 -13.37 -14.57
CA LEU A 202 26.75 -12.94 -13.28
C LEU A 202 28.07 -12.15 -13.38
N ALA A 203 28.80 -12.28 -14.50
CA ALA A 203 30.19 -11.78 -14.66
C ALA A 203 30.29 -10.61 -15.65
N GLY A 204 29.17 -10.12 -16.16
CA GLY A 204 29.15 -9.19 -17.28
C GLY A 204 29.39 -9.91 -18.62
N THR A 205 29.78 -9.16 -19.63
CA THR A 205 29.99 -9.67 -21.00
C THR A 205 31.26 -9.08 -21.60
N SER A 206 31.87 -9.82 -22.58
CA SER A 206 33.01 -9.35 -23.36
C SER A 206 32.63 -8.44 -24.54
N PHE A 207 31.33 -8.27 -24.82
CA PHE A 207 30.87 -7.38 -25.87
C PHE A 207 30.97 -5.92 -25.42
N PRO A 208 31.19 -4.94 -26.33
CA PRO A 208 31.33 -3.53 -26.00
C PRO A 208 29.96 -2.85 -25.76
N ILE A 209 29.18 -3.40 -24.85
CA ILE A 209 27.82 -2.89 -24.56
C ILE A 209 27.83 -1.52 -23.87
N ASP A 210 26.79 -0.72 -24.13
CA ASP A 210 26.51 0.52 -23.41
C ASP A 210 25.31 0.35 -22.47
N ARG A 211 25.61 0.06 -21.20
CA ARG A 211 24.61 -0.13 -20.15
C ARG A 211 23.85 1.16 -19.83
N GLN A 212 24.49 2.32 -19.97
CA GLN A 212 23.86 3.62 -19.74
C GLN A 212 22.78 3.91 -20.78
N MET A 213 23.06 3.62 -22.05
CA MET A 213 22.09 3.76 -23.13
C MET A 213 20.83 2.92 -22.85
N SER A 214 21.00 1.65 -22.48
CA SER A 214 19.87 0.77 -22.18
C SER A 214 19.09 1.26 -20.94
N ALA A 215 19.78 1.70 -19.89
CA ALA A 215 19.18 2.22 -18.67
C ALA A 215 18.35 3.47 -18.95
N GLN A 216 18.88 4.42 -19.72
CA GLN A 216 18.17 5.64 -20.12
C GLN A 216 16.93 5.34 -20.97
N ALA A 217 17.03 4.42 -21.91
CA ALA A 217 15.90 3.99 -22.75
C ALA A 217 14.76 3.37 -21.93
N LEU A 218 15.07 2.75 -20.79
CA LEU A 218 14.10 2.14 -19.87
C LEU A 218 13.69 3.07 -18.70
N GLY A 219 14.22 4.30 -18.65
CA GLY A 219 13.91 5.27 -17.61
C GLY A 219 14.50 4.93 -16.23
N PHE A 220 15.58 4.17 -16.16
CA PHE A 220 16.33 3.96 -14.94
C PHE A 220 17.24 5.15 -14.62
N ASP A 221 17.42 5.46 -13.34
CA ASP A 221 18.26 6.56 -12.87
C ASP A 221 19.75 6.23 -12.99
N SER A 222 20.11 4.97 -12.89
CA SER A 222 21.49 4.48 -12.91
C SER A 222 21.61 3.02 -13.32
N VAL A 223 22.84 2.52 -13.43
CA VAL A 223 23.14 1.11 -13.63
C VAL A 223 23.75 0.50 -12.36
N SER A 224 23.49 -0.77 -12.12
CA SER A 224 24.08 -1.51 -11.01
C SER A 224 25.62 -1.63 -11.16
N THR A 225 26.34 -1.57 -10.04
CA THR A 225 27.81 -1.48 -10.02
C THR A 225 28.52 -2.82 -9.95
N ASN A 226 27.80 -3.90 -9.63
CA ASN A 226 28.35 -5.25 -9.55
C ASN A 226 27.42 -6.24 -10.26
N SER A 227 27.92 -6.93 -11.28
CA SER A 227 27.10 -7.82 -12.13
C SER A 227 26.62 -9.07 -11.40
N LEU A 228 27.36 -9.57 -10.43
CA LEU A 228 27.00 -10.77 -9.68
C LEU A 228 25.89 -10.47 -8.68
N ASP A 229 25.98 -9.36 -7.95
CA ASP A 229 24.94 -8.85 -7.07
C ASP A 229 23.67 -8.48 -7.85
N SER A 230 23.84 -7.84 -8.98
CA SER A 230 22.77 -7.33 -9.85
C SER A 230 21.74 -8.38 -10.27
N VAL A 231 22.17 -9.60 -10.53
CA VAL A 231 21.30 -10.74 -10.91
C VAL A 231 20.82 -11.55 -9.71
N SER A 232 21.47 -11.39 -8.56
CA SER A 232 21.13 -12.05 -7.29
C SER A 232 20.12 -11.30 -6.48
N ASP A 233 20.19 -9.96 -6.49
CA ASP A 233 19.41 -9.06 -5.64
C ASP A 233 17.89 -9.24 -5.82
N ARG A 234 17.23 -9.39 -4.68
CA ARG A 234 15.75 -9.34 -4.53
C ARG A 234 15.35 -8.45 -3.37
N ASP A 235 16.27 -7.65 -2.83
CA ASP A 235 15.98 -6.72 -1.74
C ASP A 235 14.88 -5.75 -2.13
N PHE A 236 14.87 -5.29 -3.38
CA PHE A 236 13.84 -4.39 -3.90
C PHE A 236 12.43 -5.01 -3.92
N VAL A 237 12.32 -6.34 -4.14
CA VAL A 237 11.05 -7.08 -4.06
C VAL A 237 10.61 -7.20 -2.60
N ILE A 238 11.54 -7.56 -1.70
CA ILE A 238 11.29 -7.70 -0.26
C ILE A 238 10.89 -6.36 0.35
N GLU A 239 11.59 -5.28 0.00
CA GLU A 239 11.30 -3.94 0.48
C GLU A 239 9.93 -3.46 0.02
N PHE A 240 9.59 -3.66 -1.24
CA PHE A 240 8.26 -3.37 -1.77
C PHE A 240 7.17 -4.16 -1.04
N CYS A 241 7.33 -5.47 -0.88
CA CYS A 241 6.38 -6.31 -0.15
C CYS A 241 6.29 -5.95 1.35
N SER A 242 7.39 -5.47 1.96
CA SER A 242 7.38 -4.88 3.30
C SER A 242 6.52 -3.62 3.36
N GLY A 243 6.63 -2.75 2.35
CA GLY A 243 5.75 -1.60 2.17
C GLY A 243 4.27 -2.00 2.06
N CYS A 244 3.97 -3.00 1.23
CA CYS A 244 2.62 -3.55 1.07
C CYS A 244 2.08 -4.17 2.38
N ALA A 245 2.93 -4.86 3.15
CA ALA A 245 2.54 -5.45 4.43
C ALA A 245 2.20 -4.36 5.46
N LEU A 246 3.00 -3.29 5.56
CA LEU A 246 2.69 -2.14 6.44
C LEU A 246 1.44 -1.39 6.00
N LEU A 247 1.27 -1.16 4.71
CA LEU A 247 0.03 -0.61 4.16
C LEU A 247 -1.17 -1.49 4.54
N GLY A 248 -1.04 -2.81 4.39
CA GLY A 248 -2.06 -3.79 4.81
C GLY A 248 -2.42 -3.67 6.30
N VAL A 249 -1.43 -3.46 7.19
CA VAL A 249 -1.66 -3.22 8.61
C VAL A 249 -2.45 -1.91 8.83
N HIS A 250 -2.11 -0.84 8.13
CA HIS A 250 -2.83 0.44 8.24
C HIS A 250 -4.27 0.32 7.74
N LEU A 251 -4.48 -0.29 6.56
CA LEU A 251 -5.82 -0.55 6.02
C LEU A 251 -6.65 -1.47 6.93
N SER A 252 -6.01 -2.47 7.56
CA SER A 252 -6.66 -3.35 8.53
C SER A 252 -7.14 -2.59 9.78
N ARG A 253 -6.37 -1.61 10.26
CA ARG A 253 -6.78 -0.77 11.41
C ARG A 253 -7.96 0.13 11.04
N ILE A 254 -7.93 0.76 9.87
CA ILE A 254 -9.06 1.54 9.33
C ILE A 254 -10.30 0.65 9.23
N ALA A 255 -10.15 -0.52 8.66
CA ALA A 255 -11.24 -1.48 8.48
C ALA A 255 -11.82 -1.97 9.81
N GLU A 256 -10.98 -2.23 10.82
CA GLU A 256 -11.43 -2.63 12.16
C GLU A 256 -12.29 -1.53 12.81
N GLU A 257 -11.85 -0.26 12.74
CA GLU A 257 -12.63 0.86 13.28
C GLU A 257 -13.96 1.04 12.51
N LEU A 258 -13.97 0.86 11.20
CA LEU A 258 -15.20 0.88 10.39
C LEU A 258 -16.18 -0.24 10.77
N VAL A 259 -15.69 -1.46 11.03
CA VAL A 259 -16.49 -2.59 11.50
C VAL A 259 -17.11 -2.26 12.87
N LEU A 260 -16.31 -1.73 13.81
CA LEU A 260 -16.76 -1.31 15.12
C LEU A 260 -17.81 -0.20 15.02
N TRP A 261 -17.53 0.84 14.23
CA TRP A 261 -18.43 1.99 14.07
C TRP A 261 -19.74 1.64 13.34
N ALA A 262 -19.71 0.68 12.42
CA ALA A 262 -20.91 0.19 11.74
C ALA A 262 -21.72 -0.80 12.60
N SER A 263 -21.16 -1.34 13.67
CA SER A 263 -21.82 -2.32 14.54
C SER A 263 -23.09 -1.77 15.20
N GLN A 264 -24.00 -2.68 15.59
CA GLN A 264 -25.22 -2.29 16.31
C GLN A 264 -24.95 -1.56 17.63
N SER A 265 -23.81 -1.82 18.26
CA SER A 265 -23.42 -1.20 19.52
C SER A 265 -23.03 0.27 19.36
N CYS A 266 -22.35 0.61 18.26
CA CYS A 266 -21.91 1.98 17.97
C CYS A 266 -22.87 2.71 17.04
N ARG A 267 -23.06 2.21 15.84
CA ARG A 267 -23.81 2.86 14.75
C ARG A 267 -23.37 4.30 14.49
N PHE A 268 -22.07 4.53 14.50
CA PHE A 268 -21.49 5.86 14.24
C PHE A 268 -21.41 6.15 12.74
N VAL A 269 -21.34 5.08 11.90
CA VAL A 269 -21.21 5.21 10.46
C VAL A 269 -22.14 4.23 9.74
N ASP A 270 -22.74 4.68 8.64
CA ASP A 270 -23.32 3.84 7.59
C ASP A 270 -22.37 3.83 6.39
N LEU A 271 -21.93 2.66 6.00
CA LEU A 271 -20.97 2.46 4.89
C LEU A 271 -21.63 2.55 3.49
N GLY A 272 -22.96 2.65 3.45
CA GLY A 272 -23.75 2.60 2.22
C GLY A 272 -24.10 1.16 1.79
N ASP A 273 -25.26 1.00 1.15
CA ASP A 273 -25.79 -0.32 0.79
C ASP A 273 -24.90 -1.06 -0.23
N ALA A 274 -24.26 -0.31 -1.11
CA ALA A 274 -23.36 -0.89 -2.13
C ALA A 274 -22.08 -1.55 -1.56
N PHE A 275 -21.76 -1.25 -0.29
CA PHE A 275 -20.56 -1.75 0.39
C PHE A 275 -20.86 -2.68 1.55
N CYS A 276 -22.07 -3.18 1.61
CA CYS A 276 -22.55 -4.08 2.66
C CYS A 276 -23.28 -5.26 2.02
N THR A 277 -23.39 -6.37 2.75
CA THR A 277 -24.21 -7.49 2.34
C THR A 277 -25.34 -7.74 3.33
N GLY A 278 -26.43 -8.33 2.82
CA GLY A 278 -27.55 -8.80 3.63
C GLY A 278 -27.32 -10.22 4.14
N SER A 279 -28.31 -10.71 4.89
CA SER A 279 -28.39 -12.12 5.29
C SER A 279 -29.50 -12.82 4.50
N SER A 280 -29.26 -14.06 4.10
CA SER A 280 -30.27 -14.90 3.43
C SER A 280 -31.43 -15.30 4.35
N ILE A 281 -31.24 -15.19 5.68
CA ILE A 281 -32.24 -15.60 6.70
C ILE A 281 -32.77 -14.39 7.48
N MET A 282 -31.91 -13.36 7.69
CA MET A 282 -32.24 -12.21 8.55
C MET A 282 -32.37 -10.95 7.70
N PRO A 283 -33.57 -10.57 7.27
CA PRO A 283 -33.78 -9.47 6.31
C PRO A 283 -33.36 -8.09 6.87
N GLN A 284 -33.23 -7.93 8.18
CA GLN A 284 -32.81 -6.69 8.83
C GLN A 284 -31.29 -6.56 8.96
N LYS A 285 -30.51 -7.60 8.60
CA LYS A 285 -29.06 -7.65 8.83
C LYS A 285 -28.32 -6.97 7.68
N LYS A 286 -27.42 -6.06 8.01
CA LYS A 286 -26.49 -5.39 7.08
C LYS A 286 -25.08 -5.57 7.62
N ASN A 287 -24.24 -6.28 6.85
CA ASN A 287 -22.89 -6.67 7.25
C ASN A 287 -21.85 -5.75 6.60
N PRO A 288 -20.80 -5.32 7.32
CA PRO A 288 -19.72 -4.49 6.78
C PRO A 288 -18.65 -5.36 6.06
N ASP A 289 -19.08 -6.25 5.14
CA ASP A 289 -18.20 -7.28 4.55
C ASP A 289 -16.97 -6.70 3.85
N VAL A 290 -17.09 -5.54 3.21
CA VAL A 290 -15.96 -4.89 2.55
C VAL A 290 -14.86 -4.57 3.57
N ALA A 291 -15.22 -3.96 4.70
CA ALA A 291 -14.25 -3.65 5.75
C ALA A 291 -13.67 -4.93 6.36
N GLU A 292 -14.49 -5.96 6.58
CA GLU A 292 -14.03 -7.25 7.10
C GLU A 292 -13.03 -7.92 6.15
N LEU A 293 -13.29 -7.88 4.83
CA LEU A 293 -12.39 -8.45 3.82
C LEU A 293 -11.08 -7.68 3.74
N VAL A 294 -11.10 -6.35 3.79
CA VAL A 294 -9.86 -5.53 3.83
C VAL A 294 -9.02 -5.92 5.05
N ARG A 295 -9.65 -6.04 6.23
CA ARG A 295 -9.00 -6.52 7.44
C ARG A 295 -8.39 -7.91 7.26
N GLY A 296 -9.14 -8.85 6.69
CA GLY A 296 -8.69 -10.22 6.45
C GLY A 296 -7.54 -10.35 5.45
N LYS A 297 -7.58 -9.55 4.36
CA LYS A 297 -6.57 -9.59 3.29
C LYS A 297 -5.19 -9.11 3.72
N SER A 298 -5.06 -8.34 4.79
CA SER A 298 -3.77 -7.89 5.33
C SER A 298 -2.82 -9.06 5.68
N GLY A 299 -3.39 -10.20 6.10
CA GLY A 299 -2.62 -11.41 6.41
C GLY A 299 -1.89 -12.00 5.20
N ARG A 300 -2.43 -11.84 3.98
CA ARG A 300 -1.78 -12.30 2.74
C ARG A 300 -0.49 -11.51 2.48
N ALA A 301 -0.53 -10.18 2.53
CA ALA A 301 0.65 -9.34 2.32
C ALA A 301 1.77 -9.65 3.33
N ILE A 302 1.42 -9.92 4.59
CA ILE A 302 2.38 -10.34 5.62
C ILE A 302 2.96 -11.71 5.28
N GLY A 303 2.12 -12.68 4.89
CA GLY A 303 2.57 -14.03 4.48
C GLY A 303 3.52 -13.99 3.28
N ASN A 304 3.22 -13.18 2.27
CA ASN A 304 4.05 -12.99 1.08
C ASN A 304 5.43 -12.42 1.44
N LEU A 305 5.50 -11.42 2.31
CA LEU A 305 6.77 -10.88 2.80
C LEU A 305 7.60 -11.97 3.51
N VAL A 306 6.99 -12.75 4.38
CA VAL A 306 7.67 -13.85 5.09
C VAL A 306 8.19 -14.90 4.09
N SER A 307 7.38 -15.26 3.08
CA SER A 307 7.78 -16.19 2.02
C SER A 307 9.05 -15.72 1.31
N LEU A 308 9.11 -14.45 0.89
CA LEU A 308 10.27 -13.86 0.22
C LEU A 308 11.52 -13.80 1.09
N LEU A 309 11.38 -13.46 2.37
CA LEU A 309 12.49 -13.47 3.32
C LEU A 309 13.06 -14.88 3.51
N VAL A 310 12.19 -15.89 3.58
CA VAL A 310 12.60 -17.30 3.69
C VAL A 310 13.23 -17.79 2.40
N LEU A 311 12.72 -17.39 1.24
CA LEU A 311 13.25 -17.72 -0.08
C LEU A 311 14.72 -17.27 -0.21
N MET A 312 15.01 -16.02 0.13
CA MET A 312 16.34 -15.43 -0.03
C MET A 312 17.33 -15.83 1.08
N LYS A 313 16.82 -16.26 2.25
CA LYS A 313 17.67 -16.62 3.38
C LYS A 313 18.53 -17.85 3.09
N GLY A 314 19.85 -17.67 3.10
CA GLY A 314 20.82 -18.75 2.92
C GLY A 314 21.04 -19.17 1.47
N GLN A 315 20.42 -18.52 0.49
CA GLN A 315 20.67 -18.71 -0.93
C GLN A 315 22.06 -18.17 -1.28
N PRO A 316 22.91 -18.91 -2.05
CA PRO A 316 24.17 -18.37 -2.54
C PRO A 316 23.93 -17.25 -3.54
N LEU A 317 24.95 -16.38 -3.72
CA LEU A 317 24.88 -15.29 -4.69
C LEU A 317 24.71 -15.78 -6.14
N ALA A 318 24.43 -14.86 -7.04
CA ALA A 318 24.00 -15.04 -8.40
C ALA A 318 22.57 -15.57 -8.49
N TYR A 319 22.26 -16.48 -9.40
CA TYR A 319 20.90 -16.97 -9.63
C TYR A 319 20.78 -18.46 -9.31
N ASN A 320 19.73 -18.78 -8.58
CA ASN A 320 19.28 -20.15 -8.37
C ASN A 320 17.83 -20.26 -8.83
N ARG A 321 17.36 -21.45 -9.19
CA ARG A 321 15.99 -21.67 -9.66
C ARG A 321 14.94 -21.30 -8.62
N ASP A 322 15.30 -21.30 -7.35
CA ASP A 322 14.49 -20.80 -6.23
C ASP A 322 13.88 -19.41 -6.53
N ASN A 323 14.62 -18.54 -7.22
CA ASN A 323 14.15 -17.19 -7.59
C ASN A 323 12.95 -17.19 -8.56
N GLN A 324 12.49 -18.33 -9.06
CA GLN A 324 11.22 -18.42 -9.75
C GLN A 324 10.04 -18.13 -8.80
N GLU A 325 10.19 -18.51 -7.53
CA GLU A 325 9.18 -18.36 -6.47
C GLU A 325 9.08 -16.92 -5.93
N ASP A 326 9.84 -15.96 -6.43
CA ASP A 326 9.76 -14.55 -6.04
C ASP A 326 8.54 -13.83 -6.64
N LYS A 327 7.99 -14.34 -7.75
CA LYS A 327 6.97 -13.67 -8.56
C LYS A 327 5.56 -13.77 -7.99
N GLU A 328 5.11 -14.97 -7.62
CA GLU A 328 3.75 -15.16 -7.12
C GLU A 328 3.46 -14.36 -5.84
N PRO A 329 4.35 -14.36 -4.80
CA PRO A 329 4.17 -13.50 -3.62
C PRO A 329 4.19 -12.01 -3.95
N LEU A 330 5.04 -11.58 -4.91
CA LEU A 330 5.08 -10.21 -5.39
C LEU A 330 3.77 -9.82 -6.06
N PHE A 331 3.31 -10.59 -7.02
CA PHE A 331 2.09 -10.32 -7.77
C PHE A 331 0.86 -10.30 -6.86
N ASP A 332 0.75 -11.25 -5.95
CA ASP A 332 -0.33 -11.31 -4.98
C ASP A 332 -0.32 -10.11 -4.03
N SER A 333 0.86 -9.62 -3.63
CA SER A 333 0.99 -8.42 -2.80
C SER A 333 0.51 -7.17 -3.55
N VAL A 334 0.86 -7.01 -4.82
CA VAL A 334 0.39 -5.91 -5.67
C VAL A 334 -1.13 -5.96 -5.80
N ASP A 335 -1.68 -7.09 -6.21
CA ASP A 335 -3.12 -7.26 -6.46
C ASP A 335 -3.94 -7.06 -5.19
N THR A 336 -3.46 -7.58 -4.05
CA THR A 336 -4.11 -7.43 -2.76
C THR A 336 -4.12 -5.98 -2.28
N ALA A 337 -2.98 -5.28 -2.37
CA ALA A 337 -2.87 -3.88 -1.96
C ALA A 337 -3.74 -2.98 -2.84
N HIS A 338 -3.64 -3.14 -4.17
CA HIS A 338 -4.44 -2.39 -5.13
C HIS A 338 -5.94 -2.59 -4.92
N ALA A 339 -6.41 -3.84 -4.81
CA ALA A 339 -7.83 -4.13 -4.61
C ALA A 339 -8.37 -3.55 -3.29
N CYS A 340 -7.59 -3.60 -2.19
CA CYS A 340 -7.98 -3.01 -0.92
C CYS A 340 -8.06 -1.48 -0.99
N LEU A 341 -7.12 -0.82 -1.65
CA LEU A 341 -7.15 0.62 -1.86
C LEU A 341 -8.34 1.04 -2.73
N GLN A 342 -8.55 0.38 -3.86
CA GLN A 342 -9.63 0.69 -4.81
C GLN A 342 -11.01 0.60 -4.15
N VAL A 343 -11.26 -0.45 -3.37
CA VAL A 343 -12.56 -0.60 -2.70
C VAL A 343 -12.76 0.47 -1.61
N LEU A 344 -11.69 0.88 -0.89
CA LEU A 344 -11.78 1.96 0.10
C LEU A 344 -11.94 3.32 -0.57
N VAL A 345 -11.27 3.59 -1.69
CA VAL A 345 -11.48 4.80 -2.52
C VAL A 345 -12.94 4.93 -2.92
N ALA A 346 -13.58 3.82 -3.31
CA ALA A 346 -14.99 3.82 -3.66
C ALA A 346 -15.92 3.95 -2.44
N MET A 347 -15.58 3.33 -1.31
CA MET A 347 -16.44 3.28 -0.12
C MET A 347 -16.44 4.58 0.69
N VAL A 348 -15.27 5.17 0.93
CA VAL A 348 -15.11 6.33 1.83
C VAL A 348 -16.01 7.52 1.46
N PRO A 349 -16.16 7.92 0.18
CA PRO A 349 -17.08 9.02 -0.18
C PRO A 349 -18.56 8.74 0.13
N ASN A 350 -18.94 7.47 0.26
CA ASN A 350 -20.31 7.03 0.51
C ASN A 350 -20.65 6.86 2.00
N MET A 351 -19.66 6.99 2.89
CA MET A 351 -19.85 6.91 4.32
C MET A 351 -20.73 8.07 4.83
N LYS A 352 -21.66 7.74 5.72
CA LYS A 352 -22.54 8.72 6.40
C LYS A 352 -22.38 8.56 7.89
N PHE A 353 -21.95 9.63 8.56
CA PHE A 353 -21.75 9.64 10.00
C PHE A 353 -23.05 10.04 10.74
N ASP A 354 -23.40 9.25 11.77
CA ASP A 354 -24.49 9.60 12.69
C ASP A 354 -23.94 10.52 13.80
N ARG A 355 -23.94 11.81 13.51
CA ARG A 355 -23.41 12.87 14.38
C ARG A 355 -24.09 12.90 15.75
N GLU A 356 -25.40 12.60 15.80
CA GLU A 356 -26.16 12.59 17.05
C GLU A 356 -25.74 11.43 17.95
N ARG A 357 -25.57 10.22 17.39
CA ARG A 357 -25.09 9.06 18.14
C ARG A 357 -23.67 9.22 18.63
N MET A 358 -22.76 9.70 17.78
CA MET A 358 -21.39 10.01 18.16
C MET A 358 -21.35 10.99 19.33
N ARG A 359 -22.14 12.10 19.23
CA ARG A 359 -22.23 13.10 20.29
C ARG A 359 -22.78 12.51 21.59
N LYS A 360 -23.89 11.75 21.53
CA LYS A 360 -24.46 11.08 22.71
C LYS A 360 -23.48 10.10 23.36
N ALA A 361 -22.69 9.40 22.57
CA ALA A 361 -21.66 8.52 23.10
C ALA A 361 -20.52 9.31 23.78
N ALA A 362 -20.13 10.46 23.24
CA ALA A 362 -19.12 11.33 23.83
C ALA A 362 -19.59 12.02 25.13
N GLN A 363 -20.89 12.17 25.34
CA GLN A 363 -21.45 12.69 26.60
C GLN A 363 -21.36 11.74 27.78
N ARG A 364 -21.12 10.44 27.52
CA ARG A 364 -21.09 9.40 28.55
C ARG A 364 -19.69 9.06 28.99
N GLY A 365 -19.55 8.69 30.28
CA GLY A 365 -18.29 8.21 30.83
C GLY A 365 -17.34 9.34 31.25
N HIS A 366 -17.89 10.50 31.59
CA HIS A 366 -17.16 11.63 32.14
C HIS A 366 -15.98 12.09 31.27
N THR A 367 -16.17 12.10 29.93
CA THR A 367 -15.11 12.35 28.96
C THR A 367 -14.43 13.72 29.11
N THR A 368 -15.05 14.70 29.80
CA THR A 368 -14.52 16.02 30.09
C THR A 368 -13.83 16.11 31.46
N ALA A 369 -13.58 14.98 32.12
CA ALA A 369 -12.94 14.97 33.45
C ALA A 369 -11.51 15.56 33.42
N THR A 370 -10.75 15.32 32.35
CA THR A 370 -9.42 15.93 32.16
C THR A 370 -9.52 17.44 32.03
N ASP A 371 -10.55 17.95 31.36
CA ASP A 371 -10.78 19.39 31.20
C ASP A 371 -11.04 20.07 32.54
N LEU A 372 -11.77 19.40 33.47
CA LEU A 372 -11.93 19.89 34.84
C LEU A 372 -10.60 19.93 35.61
N ALA A 373 -9.74 18.92 35.43
CA ALA A 373 -8.42 18.92 36.07
C ALA A 373 -7.54 20.07 35.53
N ASP A 374 -7.52 20.27 34.22
CA ASP A 374 -6.78 21.35 33.57
C ASP A 374 -7.31 22.72 34.01
N TYR A 375 -8.63 22.88 34.15
CA TYR A 375 -9.27 24.10 34.69
C TYR A 375 -8.77 24.42 36.11
N LEU A 376 -8.71 23.43 37.00
CA LEU A 376 -8.22 23.61 38.37
C LEU A 376 -6.73 23.95 38.40
N VAL A 377 -5.93 23.33 37.54
CA VAL A 377 -4.49 23.66 37.40
C VAL A 377 -4.30 25.09 36.90
N CYS A 378 -5.09 25.56 35.94
CA CYS A 378 -5.06 26.95 35.48
C CYS A 378 -5.42 27.96 36.58
N ARG A 379 -6.12 27.53 37.64
CA ARG A 379 -6.46 28.29 38.84
C ARG A 379 -5.43 28.15 39.97
N GLY A 380 -4.27 27.54 39.69
CA GLY A 380 -3.10 27.49 40.61
C GLY A 380 -3.07 26.22 41.46
N MET A 381 -3.96 25.22 41.23
CA MET A 381 -3.89 23.96 41.94
C MET A 381 -2.79 23.08 41.38
N ALA A 382 -2.07 22.34 42.24
CA ALA A 382 -1.12 21.32 41.77
C ALA A 382 -1.89 20.18 41.01
N PHE A 383 -1.32 19.67 39.92
CA PHE A 383 -1.99 18.67 39.05
C PHE A 383 -2.47 17.45 39.83
N ARG A 384 -1.68 16.95 40.81
CA ARG A 384 -2.08 15.79 41.62
C ARG A 384 -3.32 16.06 42.47
N ASP A 385 -3.40 17.26 43.06
CA ASP A 385 -4.54 17.67 43.87
C ASP A 385 -5.78 17.90 43.00
N ALA A 386 -5.59 18.49 41.82
CA ALA A 386 -6.65 18.63 40.83
C ALA A 386 -7.19 17.25 40.38
N HIS A 387 -6.32 16.31 40.09
CA HIS A 387 -6.72 14.94 39.72
C HIS A 387 -7.48 14.23 40.84
N GLU A 388 -7.07 14.41 42.10
CA GLU A 388 -7.81 13.87 43.27
C GLU A 388 -9.18 14.51 43.40
N ALA A 389 -9.29 15.83 43.28
CA ALA A 389 -10.56 16.56 43.31
C ALA A 389 -11.51 16.10 42.20
N VAL A 390 -11.01 15.95 40.97
CA VAL A 390 -11.79 15.44 39.83
C VAL A 390 -12.24 13.99 40.08
N GLY A 391 -11.37 13.14 40.64
CA GLY A 391 -11.77 11.79 41.06
C GLY A 391 -12.91 11.76 42.08
N LYS A 392 -12.98 12.77 42.98
CA LYS A 392 -14.11 12.95 43.91
C LYS A 392 -15.38 13.39 43.16
N ALA A 393 -15.22 14.30 42.17
CA ALA A 393 -16.35 14.76 41.37
C ALA A 393 -16.97 13.64 40.52
N VAL A 394 -16.14 12.81 39.89
CA VAL A 394 -16.58 11.64 39.13
C VAL A 394 -17.37 10.68 40.03
N ARG A 395 -16.81 10.30 41.20
CA ARG A 395 -17.54 9.43 42.14
C ARG A 395 -18.88 10.01 42.62
N LEU A 396 -18.94 11.32 42.83
CA LEU A 396 -20.22 11.97 43.18
C LEU A 396 -21.21 11.90 42.02
N ALA A 397 -20.76 12.18 40.78
CA ALA A 397 -21.59 12.08 39.61
C ALA A 397 -22.16 10.66 39.42
N GLU A 398 -21.27 9.63 39.50
CA GLU A 398 -21.68 8.22 39.44
C GLU A 398 -22.71 7.85 40.52
N ALA A 399 -22.49 8.28 41.77
CA ALA A 399 -23.42 8.03 42.87
C ALA A 399 -24.81 8.69 42.66
N CYS A 400 -24.85 9.84 41.97
CA CYS A 400 -26.06 10.53 41.59
C CYS A 400 -26.66 10.07 40.25
N GLN A 401 -25.98 9.13 39.52
CA GLN A 401 -26.34 8.71 38.17
C GLN A 401 -26.39 9.89 37.17
N LEU A 402 -25.46 10.82 37.33
CA LEU A 402 -25.25 12.02 36.49
C LEU A 402 -23.90 11.96 35.75
N GLU A 403 -23.75 12.75 34.72
CA GLU A 403 -22.45 13.07 34.15
C GLU A 403 -21.83 14.32 34.81
N LEU A 404 -20.53 14.57 34.66
CA LEU A 404 -19.86 15.72 35.29
C LEU A 404 -20.52 17.08 34.98
N PRO A 405 -20.93 17.37 33.73
CA PRO A 405 -21.60 18.64 33.41
C PRO A 405 -22.97 18.83 34.10
N ASP A 406 -23.57 17.74 34.60
CA ASP A 406 -24.92 17.76 35.22
C ASP A 406 -24.85 18.05 36.73
N LEU A 407 -23.65 18.04 37.34
CA LEU A 407 -23.47 18.42 38.75
C LEU A 407 -23.73 19.92 38.91
N SER A 408 -24.39 20.29 40.01
CA SER A 408 -24.61 21.69 40.34
C SER A 408 -23.29 22.39 40.78
N LEU A 409 -23.22 23.70 40.61
CA LEU A 409 -22.07 24.48 41.05
C LEU A 409 -21.81 24.29 42.55
N GLU A 410 -22.85 24.15 43.38
CA GLU A 410 -22.72 23.90 44.79
C GLU A 410 -22.04 22.54 45.07
N GLN A 411 -22.44 21.49 44.33
CA GLN A 411 -21.83 20.16 44.44
C GLN A 411 -20.36 20.19 44.06
N LEU A 412 -20.01 20.89 42.97
CA LEU A 412 -18.64 21.06 42.52
C LEU A 412 -17.81 21.88 43.51
N ARG A 413 -18.34 22.97 44.06
CA ARG A 413 -17.67 23.80 45.07
C ARG A 413 -17.45 23.08 46.39
N ASN A 414 -18.36 22.17 46.79
CA ASN A 414 -18.15 21.33 47.97
C ASN A 414 -16.95 20.38 47.81
N ILE A 415 -16.52 20.08 46.59
CA ILE A 415 -15.32 19.29 46.30
C ILE A 415 -14.10 20.19 46.26
N CYS A 416 -14.21 21.37 45.62
CA CYS A 416 -13.13 22.33 45.48
C CYS A 416 -13.68 23.74 45.39
N GLU A 417 -13.37 24.60 46.36
CA GLU A 417 -13.82 26.00 46.48
C GLU A 417 -13.35 26.91 45.34
N HIS A 418 -12.28 26.50 44.61
CA HIS A 418 -11.75 27.25 43.46
C HIS A 418 -12.61 27.09 42.18
N ILE A 419 -13.72 26.34 42.22
CA ILE A 419 -14.61 26.17 41.08
C ILE A 419 -15.62 27.31 41.02
N ASP A 420 -15.66 28.01 39.89
CA ASP A 420 -16.64 29.05 39.59
C ASP A 420 -17.58 28.63 38.46
N SER A 421 -18.59 29.47 38.18
CA SER A 421 -19.64 29.17 37.18
C SER A 421 -19.14 28.98 35.77
N ASP A 422 -17.97 29.49 35.40
CA ASP A 422 -17.31 29.33 34.10
C ASP A 422 -16.79 27.88 33.86
N VAL A 423 -16.79 27.03 34.89
CA VAL A 423 -16.50 25.61 34.75
C VAL A 423 -17.44 24.91 33.79
N PHE A 424 -18.68 25.36 33.69
CA PHE A 424 -19.66 24.74 32.79
C PHE A 424 -19.35 24.99 31.32
N ASP A 425 -18.64 26.05 30.96
CA ASP A 425 -18.14 26.27 29.58
C ASP A 425 -17.06 25.24 29.24
N VAL A 426 -16.18 24.91 30.19
CA VAL A 426 -15.09 23.95 30.05
C VAL A 426 -15.62 22.51 29.98
N LEU A 427 -16.69 22.20 30.76
CA LEU A 427 -17.27 20.87 30.84
C LEU A 427 -18.16 20.52 29.63
N THR A 428 -18.43 21.46 28.72
CA THR A 428 -19.12 21.13 27.47
C THR A 428 -18.22 20.34 26.54
N LEU A 429 -18.80 19.50 25.67
CA LEU A 429 -18.04 18.82 24.63
C LEU A 429 -17.33 19.80 23.69
N GLU A 430 -18.02 20.91 23.36
CA GLU A 430 -17.47 21.98 22.54
C GLU A 430 -16.28 22.67 23.24
N GLY A 431 -16.43 23.03 24.50
CA GLY A 431 -15.33 23.62 25.29
C GLY A 431 -14.11 22.71 25.34
N SER A 432 -14.34 21.43 25.54
CA SER A 432 -13.29 20.41 25.53
C SER A 432 -12.53 20.36 24.20
N VAL A 433 -13.21 20.23 23.06
CA VAL A 433 -12.50 20.12 21.75
C VAL A 433 -11.90 21.45 21.30
N GLU A 434 -12.56 22.58 21.54
CA GLU A 434 -12.07 23.92 21.17
C GLU A 434 -10.82 24.33 21.97
N SER A 435 -10.69 23.90 23.24
CA SER A 435 -9.51 24.17 24.07
C SER A 435 -8.21 23.58 23.50
N ARG A 436 -8.31 22.52 22.69
CA ARG A 436 -7.17 21.81 22.06
C ARG A 436 -6.79 22.44 20.72
N ASN A 437 -6.65 23.76 20.70
CA ASN A 437 -6.38 24.57 19.50
C ASN A 437 -4.88 24.82 19.28
N HIS A 438 -4.10 23.75 19.24
CA HIS A 438 -2.68 23.76 18.87
C HIS A 438 -2.47 22.80 17.68
N THR A 439 -1.34 22.91 16.98
CA THR A 439 -1.00 22.03 15.86
C THR A 439 -1.11 20.56 16.28
N GLY A 440 -1.90 19.80 15.56
CA GLY A 440 -2.19 18.39 15.87
C GLY A 440 -3.28 18.17 16.91
N GLY A 441 -3.91 19.23 17.45
CA GLY A 441 -5.05 19.15 18.34
C GLY A 441 -6.35 18.89 17.60
N THR A 442 -7.41 18.53 18.36
CA THR A 442 -8.71 18.12 17.81
C THR A 442 -9.67 19.29 17.53
N ALA A 443 -9.27 20.54 17.83
CA ALA A 443 -10.14 21.70 17.60
C ALA A 443 -10.54 21.80 16.12
N PRO A 444 -11.81 22.13 15.81
CA PRO A 444 -12.31 22.25 14.44
C PRO A 444 -11.45 23.12 13.53
N ARG A 445 -10.88 24.20 14.08
CA ARG A 445 -9.95 25.06 13.35
C ARG A 445 -8.69 24.29 12.93
N GLN A 446 -8.08 23.55 13.85
CA GLN A 446 -6.87 22.77 13.59
C GLN A 446 -7.12 21.65 12.56
N VAL A 447 -8.29 21.04 12.62
CA VAL A 447 -8.72 20.04 11.62
C VAL A 447 -8.79 20.67 10.22
N ARG A 448 -9.42 21.83 10.07
CA ARG A 448 -9.51 22.53 8.77
C ARG A 448 -8.12 22.97 8.26
N GLU A 449 -7.29 23.50 9.13
CA GLU A 449 -5.89 23.89 8.78
C GLU A 449 -5.09 22.65 8.32
N ALA A 450 -5.22 21.51 9.01
CA ALA A 450 -4.55 20.26 8.64
C ALA A 450 -5.08 19.68 7.31
N VAL A 451 -6.40 19.75 7.06
CA VAL A 451 -6.99 19.35 5.77
C VAL A 451 -6.43 20.21 4.64
N ALA A 452 -6.37 21.53 4.81
CA ALA A 452 -5.86 22.45 3.80
C ALA A 452 -4.38 22.17 3.48
N ALA A 453 -3.55 21.97 4.51
CA ALA A 453 -2.14 21.63 4.35
C ALA A 453 -1.95 20.28 3.64
N ALA A 454 -2.73 19.26 4.00
CA ALA A 454 -2.67 17.95 3.36
C ALA A 454 -3.10 18.02 1.88
N ARG A 455 -4.17 18.75 1.54
CA ARG A 455 -4.58 18.96 0.14
C ARG A 455 -3.50 19.66 -0.68
N GLN A 456 -2.83 20.66 -0.09
CA GLN A 456 -1.72 21.33 -0.76
C GLN A 456 -0.57 20.37 -1.03
N ALA A 457 -0.23 19.49 -0.09
CA ALA A 457 0.78 18.45 -0.27
C ALA A 457 0.39 17.46 -1.38
N LEU A 458 -0.88 17.04 -1.47
CA LEU A 458 -1.35 16.16 -2.55
C LEU A 458 -1.29 16.81 -3.92
N ALA A 459 -1.50 18.13 -4.01
CA ALA A 459 -1.54 18.84 -5.30
C ALA A 459 -0.16 19.01 -5.98
N VAL A 460 0.95 18.77 -5.27
CA VAL A 460 2.32 18.89 -5.78
C VAL A 460 2.97 17.53 -6.07
N ARG A 461 2.22 16.44 -5.96
CA ARG A 461 2.63 15.06 -6.32
C ARG A 461 2.37 14.76 -7.77
#